data_a0eb4458bd4a967e54d8cb14294ab054
#
_entry.id   a0eb4458bd4a967e54d8cb14294ab054
#
_cell.length_a   1.000
_cell.length_b   1.000
_cell.length_c   1.000
_cell.angle_alpha   90.00
_cell.angle_beta   90.00
_cell.angle_gamma   90.00
#
_symmetry.space_group_name_H-M   'P 1'
#
loop_
_entity.id
_entity.type
_entity.pdbx_description
1 polymer ?
#
loop_
_entity_poly.entity_id
_entity_poly.type
_entity_poly.pdbx_seq_one_letter_code
_entity_poly.pdbx_strand_id
1 'polypeptide(L)'
;RLLGEFYDDDSILVVLYSDPVLLDTITADADGVARWSGRLPVTLTGEHTLTLQGSVNRGAAITIVAANQEQCTVEVATLTWGFKETFRSYISGAIANGEWTVADGAEYSTPAFTFTGAGSLDPTDSSGSLQFAGSIRFTGHEGVLDTTVANPRIEVLDSGVAVLLLDVTGTTQSGAPVNAIGVEF
;
A
#
# COMPACT_ATOMS: atom_id res chain seq x y z
N ARG A 1 -4.51 18.57 25.24
CA ARG A 1 -5.90 18.80 25.67
C ARG A 1 -6.19 20.27 25.44
N LEU A 2 -7.05 20.59 24.45
CA LEU A 2 -7.62 21.92 24.31
C LEU A 2 -8.87 21.97 25.19
N LEU A 3 -8.89 22.84 26.14
CA LEU A 3 -10.05 23.10 27.00
C LEU A 3 -10.83 24.26 26.40
N GLY A 4 -12.09 24.06 26.09
CA GLY A 4 -13.04 25.08 25.67
C GLY A 4 -14.38 24.86 26.35
N GLU A 5 -15.03 25.91 26.74
CA GLU A 5 -16.43 25.87 27.13
C GLU A 5 -17.26 25.94 25.84
N PHE A 6 -17.63 24.79 25.29
CA PHE A 6 -18.60 24.68 24.21
C PHE A 6 -20.01 24.53 24.79
N TYR A 7 -21.03 24.73 23.98
CA TYR A 7 -22.38 24.37 24.38
C TYR A 7 -22.55 22.86 24.37
N ASP A 8 -23.46 22.34 25.19
CA ASP A 8 -23.88 20.95 25.17
C ASP A 8 -24.36 20.56 23.78
N ASP A 9 -23.98 19.37 23.31
CA ASP A 9 -24.25 18.86 21.95
C ASP A 9 -23.72 19.73 20.80
N ASP A 10 -22.79 20.65 21.05
CA ASP A 10 -22.19 21.46 20.00
C ASP A 10 -21.39 20.60 19.01
N SER A 11 -21.66 20.80 17.72
CA SER A 11 -20.92 20.13 16.64
C SER A 11 -19.63 20.91 16.38
N ILE A 12 -18.48 20.27 16.59
CA ILE A 12 -17.18 20.89 16.56
C ILE A 12 -16.33 20.31 15.45
N LEU A 13 -15.87 21.18 14.54
CA LEU A 13 -14.92 20.79 13.52
C LEU A 13 -13.49 20.80 14.08
N VAL A 14 -12.77 19.71 13.87
CA VAL A 14 -11.34 19.62 14.18
C VAL A 14 -10.57 19.94 12.90
N VAL A 15 -9.92 21.09 12.86
CA VAL A 15 -9.25 21.59 11.65
C VAL A 15 -7.78 21.89 11.94
N LEU A 16 -6.91 21.41 11.06
CA LEU A 16 -5.50 21.74 11.07
C LEU A 16 -5.22 22.84 10.04
N TYR A 17 -4.57 23.91 10.48
CA TYR A 17 -4.14 25.02 9.62
C TYR A 17 -2.62 25.01 9.42
N SER A 18 -2.17 25.01 8.24
CA SER A 18 -1.35 25.80 7.35
C SER A 18 -1.97 25.75 5.94
N ASP A 19 -2.35 24.61 5.41
CA ASP A 19 -3.42 24.45 4.42
C ASP A 19 -4.58 23.80 5.16
N PRO A 20 -5.77 24.42 5.21
CA PRO A 20 -6.84 23.94 6.07
C PRO A 20 -7.26 22.52 5.73
N VAL A 21 -7.06 21.59 6.66
CA VAL A 21 -7.48 20.19 6.53
C VAL A 21 -8.48 19.88 7.63
N LEU A 22 -9.69 19.46 7.25
CA LEU A 22 -10.65 18.93 8.19
C LEU A 22 -10.20 17.52 8.61
N LEU A 23 -9.89 17.38 9.90
CA LEU A 23 -9.46 16.08 10.46
C LEU A 23 -10.65 15.27 10.95
N ASP A 24 -11.63 15.92 11.57
CA ASP A 24 -12.76 15.23 12.18
C ASP A 24 -13.92 16.21 12.50
N THR A 25 -15.07 15.64 12.85
CA THR A 25 -16.21 16.35 13.45
C THR A 25 -16.60 15.62 14.72
N ILE A 26 -16.56 16.33 15.85
CA ILE A 26 -16.83 15.78 17.18
C ILE A 26 -17.95 16.55 17.87
N THR A 27 -18.46 16.01 18.96
CA THR A 27 -19.51 16.65 19.77
C THR A 27 -18.97 16.96 21.16
N ALA A 28 -19.33 18.10 21.71
CA ALA A 28 -19.05 18.41 23.09
C ALA A 28 -19.94 17.59 24.03
N ASP A 29 -19.40 17.23 25.19
CA ASP A 29 -20.18 16.56 26.23
C ASP A 29 -21.04 17.56 27.03
N ALA A 30 -21.90 17.05 27.92
CA ALA A 30 -22.80 17.86 28.76
C ALA A 30 -22.08 18.91 29.63
N ASP A 31 -20.80 18.72 29.87
CA ASP A 31 -19.95 19.69 30.60
C ASP A 31 -19.28 20.68 29.64
N GLY A 32 -19.66 20.71 28.36
CA GLY A 32 -19.07 21.55 27.33
C GLY A 32 -17.63 21.20 26.96
N VAL A 33 -17.21 19.97 27.20
CA VAL A 33 -15.83 19.53 26.94
C VAL A 33 -15.76 18.73 25.65
N ALA A 34 -14.95 19.20 24.70
CA ALA A 34 -14.63 18.47 23.50
C ALA A 34 -13.29 17.72 23.65
N ARG A 35 -13.28 16.45 23.27
CA ARG A 35 -12.08 15.59 23.24
C ARG A 35 -11.91 14.98 21.88
N TRP A 36 -10.73 15.16 21.31
CA TRP A 36 -10.37 14.54 20.05
C TRP A 36 -9.09 13.73 20.21
N SER A 37 -9.08 12.56 19.59
CA SER A 37 -7.87 11.78 19.36
C SER A 37 -7.93 11.22 17.94
N GLY A 38 -6.87 11.40 17.18
CA GLY A 38 -6.81 10.99 15.77
C GLY A 38 -5.37 10.94 15.28
N ARG A 39 -5.20 10.53 14.05
CA ARG A 39 -3.91 10.56 13.36
C ARG A 39 -3.83 11.81 12.51
N LEU A 40 -2.65 12.42 12.47
CA LEU A 40 -2.33 13.49 11.54
C LEU A 40 -1.81 12.88 10.22
N PRO A 41 -2.06 13.53 9.07
CA PRO A 41 -1.47 13.09 7.82
C PRO A 41 0.06 13.00 7.92
N VAL A 42 0.63 11.86 7.50
CA VAL A 42 2.07 11.55 7.64
C VAL A 42 2.99 12.46 6.84
N THR A 43 2.45 13.19 5.89
CA THR A 43 3.20 14.16 5.06
C THR A 43 3.37 15.53 5.73
N LEU A 44 2.72 15.75 6.87
CA LEU A 44 2.76 17.05 7.56
C LEU A 44 3.98 17.12 8.48
N THR A 45 4.72 18.20 8.35
CA THR A 45 5.84 18.52 9.25
C THR A 45 5.90 20.04 9.46
N GLY A 46 6.47 20.46 10.57
CA GLY A 46 6.63 21.87 10.88
C GLY A 46 5.57 22.43 11.84
N GLU A 47 5.40 23.75 11.83
CA GLU A 47 4.47 24.42 12.72
C GLU A 47 3.08 24.53 12.09
N HIS A 48 2.07 24.13 12.85
CA HIS A 48 0.67 24.14 12.46
C HIS A 48 -0.18 24.68 13.62
N THR A 49 -1.42 25.06 13.31
CA THR A 49 -2.41 25.39 14.33
C THR A 49 -3.55 24.39 14.28
N LEU A 50 -3.69 23.59 15.33
CA LEU A 50 -4.86 22.72 15.50
C LEU A 50 -5.98 23.53 16.14
N THR A 51 -7.16 23.52 15.52
CA THR A 51 -8.33 24.27 15.99
C THR A 51 -9.53 23.37 16.23
N LEU A 52 -10.31 23.71 17.23
CA LEU A 52 -11.67 23.23 17.47
C LEU A 52 -12.60 24.39 17.16
N GLN A 53 -13.49 24.19 16.19
CA GLN A 53 -14.40 25.23 15.68
C GLN A 53 -15.84 24.80 15.90
N GLY A 54 -16.52 25.49 16.78
CA GLY A 54 -17.92 25.27 17.12
C GLY A 54 -18.56 26.61 17.50
N SER A 55 -19.44 26.61 18.50
CA SER A 55 -20.00 27.85 19.08
C SER A 55 -18.91 28.81 19.54
N VAL A 56 -17.78 28.26 19.95
CA VAL A 56 -16.55 28.98 20.29
C VAL A 56 -15.39 28.38 19.55
N ASN A 57 -14.47 29.19 19.06
CA ASN A 57 -13.25 28.68 18.42
C ASN A 57 -12.11 28.63 19.43
N ARG A 58 -11.37 27.52 19.44
CA ARG A 58 -10.17 27.30 20.22
C ARG A 58 -9.06 26.77 19.33
N GLY A 59 -7.84 27.24 19.55
CA GLY A 59 -6.69 26.76 18.78
C GLY A 59 -5.44 26.65 19.64
N ALA A 60 -4.54 25.78 19.24
CA ALA A 60 -3.21 25.65 19.79
C ALA A 60 -2.20 25.47 18.67
N ALA A 61 -1.08 26.17 18.79
CA ALA A 61 0.07 25.88 17.96
C ALA A 61 0.63 24.51 18.34
N ILE A 62 0.92 23.71 17.32
CA ILE A 62 1.58 22.43 17.46
C ILE A 62 2.74 22.35 16.47
N THR A 63 3.81 21.73 16.87
CA THR A 63 4.92 21.42 15.97
C THR A 63 4.86 19.94 15.66
N ILE A 64 4.69 19.61 14.39
CA ILE A 64 4.74 18.24 13.91
C ILE A 64 6.18 17.98 13.50
N VAL A 65 6.86 17.12 14.24
CA VAL A 65 8.18 16.61 13.84
C VAL A 65 7.95 15.36 13.01
N ALA A 66 8.68 15.25 11.89
CA ALA A 66 8.74 13.99 11.18
C ALA A 66 9.11 12.91 12.20
N ALA A 67 8.27 11.90 12.33
CA ALA A 67 8.70 10.72 13.06
C ALA A 67 9.97 10.24 12.38
N ASN A 68 11.04 10.08 13.17
CA ASN A 68 12.20 9.36 12.69
C ASN A 68 11.73 7.90 12.63
N GLN A 69 11.15 7.54 11.50
CA GLN A 69 10.67 6.18 11.29
C GLN A 69 11.91 5.32 11.17
N GLU A 70 12.29 4.71 12.27
CA GLU A 70 13.26 3.61 12.25
C GLU A 70 12.57 2.46 11.50
N GLN A 71 12.74 2.44 10.18
CA GLN A 71 12.29 1.31 9.40
C GLN A 71 13.08 0.07 9.79
N CYS A 72 12.38 -0.98 10.15
CA CYS A 72 13.01 -2.28 10.34
C CYS A 72 13.42 -2.83 8.99
N THR A 73 14.70 -3.04 8.79
CA THR A 73 15.23 -3.74 7.62
C THR A 73 14.79 -5.20 7.64
N VAL A 74 14.18 -5.64 6.58
CA VAL A 74 13.88 -7.05 6.31
C VAL A 74 14.95 -7.57 5.35
N GLU A 75 15.95 -8.24 5.89
CA GLU A 75 17.10 -8.70 5.09
C GLU A 75 16.72 -9.85 4.15
N VAL A 76 15.77 -10.69 4.56
CA VAL A 76 15.29 -11.81 3.77
C VAL A 76 13.78 -11.92 3.90
N ALA A 77 13.10 -11.88 2.77
CA ALA A 77 11.68 -12.14 2.63
C ALA A 77 11.45 -13.22 1.56
N THR A 78 10.42 -14.01 1.72
CA THR A 78 10.03 -15.02 0.73
C THR A 78 8.58 -14.76 0.31
N LEU A 79 8.37 -14.58 -0.98
CA LEU A 79 7.05 -14.54 -1.60
C LEU A 79 6.76 -15.91 -2.22
N THR A 80 5.72 -16.58 -1.71
CA THR A 80 5.19 -17.81 -2.32
C THR A 80 3.86 -17.47 -2.97
N TRP A 81 3.81 -17.64 -4.30
CA TRP A 81 2.66 -17.22 -5.09
C TRP A 81 2.18 -18.32 -6.02
N GLY A 82 0.96 -18.80 -5.79
CA GLY A 82 0.36 -19.87 -6.62
C GLY A 82 0.05 -19.45 -8.05
N PHE A 83 0.03 -18.15 -8.34
CA PHE A 83 -0.59 -17.61 -9.54
C PHE A 83 -1.99 -18.21 -9.74
N LYS A 84 -2.84 -17.72 -10.60
CA LYS A 84 -4.18 -18.29 -10.72
C LYS A 84 -4.10 -19.70 -11.31
N GLU A 85 -4.58 -20.72 -10.59
CA GLU A 85 -4.55 -22.13 -11.02
C GLU A 85 -5.19 -22.33 -12.40
N THR A 86 -6.33 -21.67 -12.64
CA THR A 86 -7.01 -21.74 -13.94
C THR A 86 -6.16 -21.17 -15.07
N PHE A 87 -5.33 -20.16 -14.80
CA PHE A 87 -4.40 -19.61 -15.77
C PHE A 87 -3.24 -20.60 -16.04
N ARG A 88 -2.67 -21.20 -14.99
CA ARG A 88 -1.63 -22.23 -15.16
C ARG A 88 -2.15 -23.42 -15.96
N SER A 89 -3.37 -23.88 -15.66
CA SER A 89 -4.03 -24.97 -16.39
C SER A 89 -4.34 -24.60 -17.85
N TYR A 90 -4.68 -23.33 -18.11
CA TYR A 90 -4.86 -22.82 -19.46
C TYR A 90 -3.54 -22.82 -20.23
N ILE A 91 -2.45 -22.33 -19.64
CA ILE A 91 -1.12 -22.31 -20.28
C ILE A 91 -0.67 -23.71 -20.65
N SER A 92 -0.68 -24.66 -19.71
CA SER A 92 -0.20 -26.01 -19.91
C SER A 92 -1.20 -26.95 -20.62
N GLY A 93 -2.45 -26.49 -20.78
CA GLY A 93 -3.52 -27.26 -21.42
C GLY A 93 -3.53 -27.15 -22.93
N ALA A 94 -4.43 -27.92 -23.56
CA ALA A 94 -4.54 -28.02 -25.03
C ALA A 94 -4.95 -26.69 -25.70
N ILE A 95 -5.46 -25.70 -24.95
CA ILE A 95 -5.91 -24.42 -25.53
C ILE A 95 -4.69 -23.57 -25.87
N ALA A 96 -3.83 -23.27 -24.90
CA ALA A 96 -2.62 -22.48 -25.13
C ALA A 96 -1.45 -23.36 -25.64
N ASN A 97 -1.43 -24.64 -25.26
CA ASN A 97 -0.38 -25.60 -25.58
C ASN A 97 1.02 -25.03 -25.34
N GLY A 98 1.19 -24.42 -24.18
CA GLY A 98 2.36 -23.66 -23.80
C GLY A 98 3.01 -24.15 -22.52
N GLU A 99 3.91 -23.36 -22.03
CA GLU A 99 4.68 -23.63 -20.83
C GLU A 99 5.04 -22.36 -20.10
N TRP A 100 5.66 -22.48 -18.92
CA TRP A 100 6.31 -21.36 -18.23
C TRP A 100 7.73 -21.76 -17.87
N THR A 101 8.58 -20.74 -17.84
CA THR A 101 9.94 -20.83 -17.36
C THR A 101 10.17 -19.77 -16.27
N VAL A 102 11.06 -20.06 -15.34
CA VAL A 102 11.45 -19.14 -14.28
C VAL A 102 12.91 -18.74 -14.45
N ALA A 103 13.25 -17.51 -14.09
CA ALA A 103 14.61 -16.99 -14.18
C ALA A 103 14.88 -15.94 -13.07
N ASP A 104 16.12 -15.45 -13.03
CA ASP A 104 16.56 -14.33 -12.22
C ASP A 104 16.30 -14.48 -10.70
N GLY A 105 16.27 -15.72 -10.20
CA GLY A 105 16.05 -16.01 -8.79
C GLY A 105 14.65 -16.50 -8.43
N ALA A 106 13.72 -16.54 -9.41
CA ALA A 106 12.45 -17.22 -9.20
C ALA A 106 12.61 -18.73 -9.29
N GLU A 107 11.87 -19.47 -8.49
CA GLU A 107 11.79 -20.94 -8.49
C GLU A 107 10.35 -21.37 -8.64
N TYR A 108 10.15 -22.58 -9.19
CA TYR A 108 8.83 -23.21 -9.27
C TYR A 108 8.86 -24.61 -8.68
N SER A 109 7.99 -24.83 -7.72
CA SER A 109 7.66 -26.14 -7.18
C SER A 109 6.13 -26.22 -7.05
N THR A 110 5.55 -27.18 -7.80
CA THR A 110 4.08 -27.31 -7.86
C THR A 110 3.43 -27.26 -6.49
N PRO A 111 2.43 -26.39 -6.27
CA PRO A 111 1.75 -25.53 -7.25
C PRO A 111 2.19 -24.06 -7.25
N ALA A 112 3.34 -23.73 -6.70
CA ALA A 112 3.70 -22.33 -6.41
C ALA A 112 5.05 -21.90 -7.01
N PHE A 113 5.13 -20.61 -7.32
CA PHE A 113 6.36 -19.91 -7.60
C PHE A 113 6.88 -19.30 -6.30
N THR A 114 8.20 -19.28 -6.13
CA THR A 114 8.86 -18.72 -4.95
C THR A 114 9.88 -17.68 -5.40
N PHE A 115 9.86 -16.53 -4.71
CA PHE A 115 10.77 -15.42 -4.95
C PHE A 115 11.42 -15.03 -3.63
N THR A 116 12.71 -14.74 -3.66
CA THR A 116 13.44 -14.20 -2.51
C THR A 116 13.62 -12.70 -2.67
N GLY A 117 13.47 -11.98 -1.60
CA GLY A 117 13.54 -10.53 -1.59
C GLY A 117 13.99 -9.95 -0.27
N ALA A 118 13.94 -8.63 -0.21
CA ALA A 118 14.28 -7.84 0.98
C ALA A 118 13.50 -6.52 0.94
N GLY A 119 13.59 -5.74 2.01
CA GLY A 119 12.96 -4.44 2.06
C GLY A 119 12.98 -3.80 3.43
N SER A 120 11.99 -2.97 3.69
CA SER A 120 11.84 -2.35 5.00
C SER A 120 10.38 -2.12 5.35
N LEU A 121 10.06 -2.25 6.62
CA LEU A 121 8.73 -2.02 7.17
C LEU A 121 8.83 -1.11 8.39
N ASP A 122 7.84 -0.26 8.58
CA ASP A 122 7.68 0.53 9.78
C ASP A 122 7.20 -0.38 10.92
N PRO A 123 7.90 -0.44 12.06
CA PRO A 123 7.51 -1.31 13.17
C PRO A 123 6.22 -0.86 13.85
N THR A 124 5.75 0.37 13.59
CA THR A 124 4.59 0.96 14.27
C THR A 124 3.28 0.55 13.60
N ASP A 125 3.25 0.57 12.27
CA ASP A 125 2.03 0.30 11.49
C ASP A 125 2.23 -0.77 10.41
N SER A 126 3.45 -1.31 10.30
CA SER A 126 3.87 -2.30 9.31
C SER A 126 3.84 -1.80 7.86
N SER A 127 3.67 -0.49 7.62
CA SER A 127 3.78 0.06 6.28
C SER A 127 5.19 -0.07 5.72
N GLY A 128 5.33 -0.14 4.42
CA GLY A 128 6.62 -0.24 3.77
C GLY A 128 6.61 -1.04 2.49
N SER A 129 7.77 -1.47 2.06
CA SER A 129 7.92 -2.16 0.77
C SER A 129 8.89 -3.33 0.87
N LEU A 130 8.49 -4.44 0.26
CA LEU A 130 9.33 -5.63 0.06
C LEU A 130 9.51 -5.84 -1.45
N GLN A 131 10.74 -5.93 -1.91
CA GLN A 131 11.07 -6.15 -3.31
C GLN A 131 11.66 -7.55 -3.49
N PHE A 132 11.21 -8.26 -4.52
CA PHE A 132 11.62 -9.62 -4.79
C PHE A 132 12.28 -9.71 -6.17
N ALA A 133 13.32 -10.52 -6.28
CA ALA A 133 14.00 -10.78 -7.53
C ALA A 133 13.38 -12.01 -8.22
N GLY A 134 13.27 -11.94 -9.54
CA GLY A 134 12.85 -13.07 -10.33
C GLY A 134 11.85 -12.73 -11.42
N SER A 135 11.68 -13.69 -12.33
CA SER A 135 10.74 -13.57 -13.43
C SER A 135 10.10 -14.91 -13.76
N ILE A 136 8.87 -14.84 -14.29
CA ILE A 136 8.13 -15.97 -14.87
C ILE A 136 7.77 -15.56 -16.30
N ARG A 137 8.20 -16.35 -17.29
CA ARG A 137 7.80 -16.18 -18.68
C ARG A 137 6.78 -17.24 -19.03
N PHE A 138 5.62 -16.84 -19.47
CA PHE A 138 4.55 -17.69 -19.98
C PHE A 138 4.53 -17.63 -21.50
N THR A 139 4.55 -18.80 -22.14
CA THR A 139 4.45 -18.91 -23.59
C THR A 139 3.24 -19.77 -23.96
N GLY A 140 2.68 -19.55 -25.15
CA GLY A 140 1.55 -20.34 -25.65
C GLY A 140 1.12 -19.89 -27.04
N HIS A 141 0.12 -20.57 -27.60
CA HIS A 141 -0.41 -20.27 -28.94
C HIS A 141 0.70 -20.19 -30.00
N GLU A 142 1.59 -21.21 -30.03
CA GLU A 142 2.71 -21.25 -30.98
C GLU A 142 3.63 -20.01 -30.90
N GLY A 143 3.74 -19.40 -29.72
CA GLY A 143 4.59 -18.23 -29.46
C GLY A 143 3.87 -16.87 -29.62
N VAL A 144 2.59 -16.84 -29.95
CA VAL A 144 1.81 -15.59 -29.98
C VAL A 144 1.67 -15.01 -28.58
N LEU A 145 1.38 -15.84 -27.59
CA LEU A 145 1.48 -15.48 -26.19
C LEU A 145 2.94 -15.65 -25.75
N ASP A 146 3.56 -14.55 -25.35
CA ASP A 146 4.91 -14.53 -24.80
C ASP A 146 4.98 -13.39 -23.78
N THR A 147 4.54 -13.67 -22.56
CA THR A 147 4.42 -12.67 -21.50
C THR A 147 5.36 -13.01 -20.36
N THR A 148 6.15 -12.04 -19.95
CA THR A 148 6.99 -12.11 -18.76
C THR A 148 6.42 -11.24 -17.67
N VAL A 149 6.25 -11.80 -16.48
CA VAL A 149 6.00 -11.07 -15.24
C VAL A 149 7.26 -11.13 -14.38
N ALA A 150 7.71 -10.01 -13.86
CA ALA A 150 8.99 -9.89 -13.18
C ALA A 150 8.95 -8.92 -12.00
N ASN A 151 9.97 -8.99 -11.17
CA ASN A 151 10.25 -8.05 -10.10
C ASN A 151 9.05 -7.81 -9.17
N PRO A 152 8.47 -8.86 -8.58
CA PRO A 152 7.36 -8.69 -7.66
C PRO A 152 7.74 -7.71 -6.54
N ARG A 153 6.80 -6.82 -6.21
CA ARG A 153 6.94 -5.90 -5.09
C ARG A 153 5.65 -5.89 -4.28
N ILE A 154 5.77 -6.02 -2.98
CA ILE A 154 4.64 -5.86 -2.06
C ILE A 154 4.79 -4.50 -1.39
N GLU A 155 3.78 -3.66 -1.55
CA GLU A 155 3.64 -2.42 -0.80
C GLU A 155 2.58 -2.61 0.27
N VAL A 156 2.97 -2.40 1.53
CA VAL A 156 2.06 -2.43 2.68
C VAL A 156 1.76 -0.98 3.04
N LEU A 157 0.48 -0.63 2.98
CA LEU A 157 0.00 0.70 3.31
C LEU A 157 -0.27 0.81 4.82
N ASP A 158 -0.27 2.03 5.34
CA ASP A 158 -0.60 2.34 6.74
C ASP A 158 -2.00 1.85 7.17
N SER A 159 -2.89 1.64 6.21
CA SER A 159 -4.21 1.01 6.40
C SER A 159 -4.16 -0.50 6.68
N GLY A 160 -2.99 -1.13 6.58
CA GLY A 160 -2.82 -2.59 6.66
C GLY A 160 -3.21 -3.33 5.38
N VAL A 161 -3.50 -2.61 4.30
CA VAL A 161 -3.71 -3.19 2.95
C VAL A 161 -2.36 -3.45 2.32
N ALA A 162 -2.18 -4.64 1.75
CA ALA A 162 -1.00 -4.98 0.95
C ALA A 162 -1.37 -5.04 -0.53
N VAL A 163 -0.53 -4.43 -1.37
CA VAL A 163 -0.69 -4.40 -2.82
C VAL A 163 0.49 -5.13 -3.47
N LEU A 164 0.21 -6.06 -4.37
CA LEU A 164 1.24 -6.71 -5.19
C LEU A 164 1.39 -5.94 -6.50
N LEU A 165 2.61 -5.51 -6.79
CA LEU A 165 2.99 -4.82 -8.01
C LEU A 165 3.96 -5.69 -8.81
N LEU A 166 3.84 -5.66 -10.15
CA LEU A 166 4.62 -6.46 -11.07
C LEU A 166 5.07 -5.64 -12.28
N ASP A 167 6.19 -6.02 -12.86
CA ASP A 167 6.55 -5.60 -14.20
C ASP A 167 6.04 -6.63 -15.20
N VAL A 168 5.37 -6.18 -16.26
CA VAL A 168 4.79 -7.07 -17.29
C VAL A 168 5.27 -6.63 -18.65
N THR A 169 5.90 -7.56 -19.38
CA THR A 169 6.42 -7.29 -20.72
C THR A 169 6.11 -8.44 -21.69
N GLY A 170 6.10 -8.17 -22.99
CA GLY A 170 5.92 -9.18 -24.04
C GLY A 170 4.65 -9.02 -24.84
N THR A 171 3.94 -10.09 -25.12
CA THR A 171 2.70 -10.11 -25.90
C THR A 171 1.61 -10.94 -25.23
N THR A 172 0.38 -10.43 -25.29
CA THR A 172 -0.81 -11.13 -24.81
C THR A 172 -1.20 -12.31 -25.72
N GLN A 173 -2.20 -13.10 -25.30
CA GLN A 173 -2.75 -14.20 -26.13
C GLN A 173 -3.30 -13.74 -27.50
N SER A 174 -3.60 -12.46 -27.69
CA SER A 174 -4.02 -11.91 -28.97
C SER A 174 -2.86 -11.31 -29.78
N GLY A 175 -1.61 -11.45 -29.30
CA GLY A 175 -0.42 -10.85 -29.90
C GLY A 175 -0.27 -9.34 -29.67
N ALA A 176 -1.11 -8.75 -28.85
CA ALA A 176 -0.97 -7.33 -28.51
C ALA A 176 0.25 -7.12 -27.59
N PRO A 177 1.12 -6.13 -27.88
CA PRO A 177 2.29 -5.87 -27.05
C PRO A 177 1.86 -5.33 -25.67
N VAL A 178 2.58 -5.73 -24.66
CA VAL A 178 2.47 -5.21 -23.29
C VAL A 178 3.85 -4.82 -22.78
N ASN A 179 3.94 -3.64 -22.20
CA ASN A 179 5.12 -3.17 -21.50
C ASN A 179 4.66 -2.20 -20.41
N ALA A 180 4.55 -2.69 -19.21
CA ALA A 180 4.03 -1.95 -18.06
C ALA A 180 4.88 -2.28 -16.83
N ILE A 181 5.21 -1.25 -16.05
CA ILE A 181 6.04 -1.36 -14.85
C ILE A 181 5.19 -1.01 -13.64
N GLY A 182 5.30 -1.82 -12.58
CA GLY A 182 4.59 -1.58 -11.33
C GLY A 182 3.07 -1.69 -11.47
N VAL A 183 2.59 -2.63 -12.24
CA VAL A 183 1.15 -2.89 -12.39
C VAL A 183 0.62 -3.60 -11.16
N GLU A 184 -0.46 -3.09 -10.61
CA GLU A 184 -1.20 -3.73 -9.52
C GLU A 184 -1.87 -5.01 -10.02
N PHE A 185 -1.74 -6.08 -9.22
CA PHE A 185 -2.24 -7.42 -9.55
C PHE A 185 -3.35 -7.86 -8.58
#